data_c8b72af453f18bbc0700388e7790b878
#
_entry.id   c8b72af453f18bbc0700388e7790b878
#
_cell.length_a   1.000
_cell.length_b   1.000
_cell.length_c   1.000
_cell.angle_alpha   90.00
_cell.angle_beta   90.00
_cell.angle_gamma   90.00
#
_symmetry.space_group_name_H-M   'P 1'
#
loop_
_entity.id
_entity.type
_entity.pdbx_description
1 polymer ?
#
loop_
_entity_poly.entity_id
_entity_poly.type
_entity_poly.pdbx_seq_one_letter_code
_entity_poly.pdbx_strand_id
1 'polypeptide(L)'
;MTLAFVFPGQGSQSVGMLNTLAAEQPLVKETFAEASAALGYDLWSIVEQGPADKLNQTVVTQPAMLAAGVAVYRVWEKLGGARPAAMAGHSLGEYTALVCAGSMAFADAVKLVADRGRFMQEAVPVGAGAMAAILGLDDPVVIDLCREAAGG
;
A
#
# COMPACT_ATOMS: atom_id res chain seq x y z
N MET A 1 21.48 0.17 -18.69
CA MET A 1 21.01 0.81 -17.43
C MET A 1 20.40 -0.28 -16.54
N THR A 2 20.69 -0.26 -15.26
CA THR A 2 20.10 -1.18 -14.30
C THR A 2 18.80 -0.54 -13.79
N LEU A 3 17.65 -1.22 -13.94
CA LEU A 3 16.35 -0.77 -13.49
C LEU A 3 16.09 -1.29 -12.08
N ALA A 4 15.54 -0.46 -11.21
CA ALA A 4 14.99 -0.86 -9.91
C ALA A 4 13.56 -0.34 -9.78
N PHE A 5 12.70 -1.12 -9.10
CA PHE A 5 11.34 -0.71 -8.73
C PHE A 5 11.29 -0.40 -7.25
N VAL A 6 10.65 0.73 -6.91
CA VAL A 6 10.40 1.12 -5.51
C VAL A 6 8.91 1.29 -5.31
N PHE A 7 8.37 0.65 -4.28
CA PHE A 7 6.95 0.66 -3.97
C PHE A 7 6.66 1.51 -2.73
N PRO A 8 5.71 2.46 -2.82
CA PRO A 8 5.36 3.33 -1.70
C PRO A 8 4.59 2.58 -0.61
N GLY A 9 4.57 3.17 0.58
CA GLY A 9 3.76 2.72 1.70
C GLY A 9 2.42 3.44 1.82
N GLN A 10 1.78 3.26 2.99
CA GLN A 10 0.57 3.97 3.38
C GLN A 10 0.81 5.49 3.38
N GLY A 11 -0.20 6.27 2.95
CA GLY A 11 -0.13 7.72 2.76
C GLY A 11 -0.04 8.14 1.29
N SER A 12 0.22 7.20 0.38
CA SER A 12 0.30 7.45 -1.08
C SER A 12 -1.02 7.19 -1.81
N GLN A 13 -2.06 6.70 -1.11
CA GLN A 13 -3.38 6.43 -1.70
C GLN A 13 -4.16 7.72 -1.96
N SER A 14 -4.98 7.69 -2.99
CA SER A 14 -5.99 8.71 -3.27
C SER A 14 -7.20 8.10 -3.96
N VAL A 15 -8.39 8.65 -3.70
CA VAL A 15 -9.59 8.25 -4.44
C VAL A 15 -9.38 8.58 -5.93
N GLY A 16 -9.72 7.64 -6.81
CA GLY A 16 -9.49 7.75 -8.24
C GLY A 16 -8.08 7.38 -8.70
N MET A 17 -7.18 6.98 -7.79
CA MET A 17 -5.86 6.49 -8.20
C MET A 17 -6.03 5.34 -9.20
N LEU A 18 -5.20 5.34 -10.25
CA LEU A 18 -5.21 4.39 -11.36
C LEU A 18 -6.42 4.45 -12.30
N ASN A 19 -7.40 5.36 -12.14
CA ASN A 19 -8.57 5.44 -13.03
C ASN A 19 -8.17 5.59 -14.50
N THR A 20 -7.21 6.47 -14.81
CA THR A 20 -6.71 6.66 -16.17
C THR A 20 -6.05 5.39 -16.71
N LEU A 21 -5.21 4.75 -15.91
CA LEU A 21 -4.54 3.51 -16.32
C LEU A 21 -5.55 2.37 -16.50
N ALA A 22 -6.55 2.28 -15.62
CA ALA A 22 -7.60 1.26 -15.67
C ALA A 22 -8.52 1.40 -16.90
N ALA A 23 -8.70 2.62 -17.42
CA ALA A 23 -9.45 2.88 -18.65
C ALA A 23 -8.73 2.32 -19.89
N GLU A 24 -7.38 2.33 -19.88
CA GLU A 24 -6.57 1.85 -21.00
C GLU A 24 -6.13 0.39 -20.83
N GLN A 25 -5.97 -0.07 -19.59
CA GLN A 25 -5.42 -1.38 -19.24
C GLN A 25 -6.37 -2.17 -18.35
N PRO A 26 -7.21 -3.05 -18.92
CA PRO A 26 -8.16 -3.87 -18.14
C PRO A 26 -7.52 -4.70 -17.03
N LEU A 27 -6.24 -5.05 -17.17
CA LEU A 27 -5.46 -5.80 -16.19
C LEU A 27 -5.42 -5.13 -14.80
N VAL A 28 -5.61 -3.80 -14.73
CA VAL A 28 -5.75 -3.09 -13.46
C VAL A 28 -6.99 -3.58 -12.72
N LYS A 29 -8.17 -3.54 -13.37
CA LYS A 29 -9.43 -4.00 -12.78
C LYS A 29 -9.42 -5.50 -12.49
N GLU A 30 -8.80 -6.32 -13.35
CA GLU A 30 -8.63 -7.76 -13.12
C GLU A 30 -7.82 -8.01 -11.84
N THR A 31 -6.73 -7.26 -11.63
CA THR A 31 -5.91 -7.38 -10.40
C THR A 31 -6.72 -6.99 -9.15
N PHE A 32 -7.50 -5.91 -9.23
CA PHE A 32 -8.37 -5.54 -8.11
C PHE A 32 -9.54 -6.51 -7.89
N ALA A 33 -10.04 -7.17 -8.92
CA ALA A 33 -11.04 -8.22 -8.78
C ALA A 33 -10.47 -9.45 -8.04
N GLU A 34 -9.21 -9.85 -8.34
CA GLU A 34 -8.51 -10.90 -7.60
C GLU A 34 -8.34 -10.53 -6.12
N ALA A 35 -7.93 -9.27 -5.83
CA ALA A 35 -7.83 -8.77 -4.46
C ALA A 35 -9.18 -8.76 -3.74
N SER A 36 -10.24 -8.30 -4.42
CA SER A 36 -11.60 -8.26 -3.88
C SER A 36 -12.12 -9.65 -3.54
N ALA A 37 -11.85 -10.62 -4.39
CA ALA A 37 -12.21 -12.03 -4.13
C ALA A 37 -11.51 -12.57 -2.87
N ALA A 38 -10.24 -12.21 -2.66
CA ALA A 38 -9.48 -12.62 -1.47
C ALA A 38 -9.99 -11.97 -0.18
N LEU A 39 -10.52 -10.74 -0.27
CA LEU A 39 -11.01 -9.94 0.86
C LEU A 39 -12.50 -10.16 1.17
N GLY A 40 -13.30 -10.61 0.21
CA GLY A 40 -14.75 -10.74 0.34
C GLY A 40 -15.54 -9.43 0.20
N TYR A 41 -14.92 -8.36 -0.30
CA TYR A 41 -15.57 -7.08 -0.61
C TYR A 41 -14.96 -6.40 -1.84
N ASP A 42 -15.70 -5.48 -2.47
CA ASP A 42 -15.25 -4.75 -3.65
C ASP A 42 -14.24 -3.65 -3.28
N LEU A 43 -12.95 -3.97 -3.43
CA LEU A 43 -11.85 -3.05 -3.16
C LEU A 43 -11.74 -1.97 -4.25
N TRP A 44 -12.02 -2.34 -5.53
CA TRP A 44 -11.93 -1.39 -6.64
C TRP A 44 -12.90 -0.23 -6.49
N SER A 45 -14.15 -0.50 -6.14
CA SER A 45 -15.15 0.54 -5.92
C SER A 45 -14.69 1.57 -4.87
N ILE A 46 -14.03 1.12 -3.80
CA ILE A 46 -13.51 2.03 -2.78
C ILE A 46 -12.35 2.88 -3.34
N VAL A 47 -11.48 2.29 -4.13
CA VAL A 47 -10.34 3.00 -4.75
C VAL A 47 -10.82 3.98 -5.82
N GLU A 48 -11.75 3.55 -6.69
CA GLU A 48 -12.25 4.35 -7.81
C GLU A 48 -13.13 5.51 -7.36
N GLN A 49 -14.01 5.30 -6.37
CA GLN A 49 -15.11 6.21 -6.03
C GLN A 49 -15.07 6.71 -4.59
N GLY A 50 -14.30 6.07 -3.71
CA GLY A 50 -14.23 6.39 -2.28
C GLY A 50 -15.37 5.78 -1.46
N PRO A 51 -15.76 6.40 -0.36
CA PRO A 51 -15.28 7.70 0.15
C PRO A 51 -13.84 7.67 0.66
N ALA A 52 -13.19 8.82 0.71
CA ALA A 52 -11.80 8.95 1.15
C ALA A 52 -11.57 8.41 2.56
N ASP A 53 -12.49 8.67 3.49
CA ASP A 53 -12.40 8.19 4.86
C ASP A 53 -12.35 6.66 4.95
N LYS A 54 -13.06 5.96 4.06
CA LYS A 54 -13.02 4.50 3.97
C LYS A 54 -11.69 4.02 3.41
N LEU A 55 -11.20 4.66 2.33
CA LEU A 55 -9.91 4.33 1.73
C LEU A 55 -8.75 4.57 2.70
N ASN A 56 -8.85 5.56 3.57
CA ASN A 56 -7.83 5.94 4.56
C ASN A 56 -7.83 5.07 5.82
N GLN A 57 -8.79 4.17 6.00
CA GLN A 57 -8.71 3.17 7.07
C GLN A 57 -7.55 2.21 6.78
N THR A 58 -6.67 2.01 7.74
CA THR A 58 -5.44 1.21 7.57
C THR A 58 -5.74 -0.20 7.03
N VAL A 59 -6.82 -0.83 7.49
CA VAL A 59 -7.29 -2.14 7.02
C VAL A 59 -7.69 -2.16 5.55
N VAL A 60 -8.10 -1.02 4.99
CA VAL A 60 -8.46 -0.86 3.57
C VAL A 60 -7.27 -0.33 2.77
N THR A 61 -6.55 0.66 3.31
CA THR A 61 -5.40 1.28 2.64
C THR A 61 -4.35 0.26 2.26
N GLN A 62 -4.02 -0.66 3.17
CA GLN A 62 -2.93 -1.62 2.94
C GLN A 62 -3.22 -2.55 1.75
N PRO A 63 -4.34 -3.28 1.68
CA PRO A 63 -4.64 -4.08 0.51
C PRO A 63 -4.85 -3.24 -0.77
N ALA A 64 -5.38 -2.00 -0.67
CA ALA A 64 -5.54 -1.12 -1.82
C ALA A 64 -4.19 -0.72 -2.44
N MET A 65 -3.22 -0.35 -1.61
CA MET A 65 -1.88 0.01 -2.06
C MET A 65 -1.10 -1.19 -2.61
N LEU A 66 -1.23 -2.37 -1.99
CA LEU A 66 -0.65 -3.61 -2.51
C LEU A 66 -1.21 -3.92 -3.90
N ALA A 67 -2.54 -3.92 -4.05
CA ALA A 67 -3.20 -4.22 -5.32
C ALA A 67 -2.82 -3.19 -6.39
N ALA A 68 -2.74 -1.90 -6.04
CA ALA A 68 -2.32 -0.85 -6.95
C ALA A 68 -0.89 -1.05 -7.47
N GLY A 69 0.06 -1.32 -6.59
CA GLY A 69 1.46 -1.55 -6.98
C GLY A 69 1.63 -2.80 -7.84
N VAL A 70 0.96 -3.89 -7.48
CA VAL A 70 0.97 -5.13 -8.28
C VAL A 70 0.29 -4.93 -9.64
N ALA A 71 -0.82 -4.18 -9.70
CA ALA A 71 -1.50 -3.88 -10.97
C ALA A 71 -0.60 -3.09 -11.92
N VAL A 72 0.09 -2.05 -11.42
CA VAL A 72 1.05 -1.27 -12.22
C VAL A 72 2.20 -2.15 -12.71
N TYR A 73 2.73 -3.01 -11.85
CA TYR A 73 3.82 -3.91 -12.23
C TYR A 73 3.38 -4.94 -13.29
N ARG A 74 2.19 -5.55 -13.14
CA ARG A 74 1.61 -6.47 -14.14
C ARG A 74 1.39 -5.79 -15.48
N VAL A 75 0.95 -4.53 -15.50
CA VAL A 75 0.82 -3.73 -16.73
C VAL A 75 2.19 -3.48 -17.35
N TRP A 76 3.18 -3.12 -16.55
CA TRP A 76 4.57 -2.95 -17.01
C TRP A 76 5.09 -4.22 -17.71
N GLU A 77 4.92 -5.39 -17.10
CA GLU A 77 5.33 -6.67 -17.69
C GLU A 77 4.57 -6.97 -18.99
N LYS A 78 3.23 -6.77 -18.99
CA LYS A 78 2.39 -6.98 -20.16
C LYS A 78 2.80 -6.12 -21.35
N LEU A 79 3.26 -4.90 -21.10
CA LEU A 79 3.75 -3.98 -22.13
C LEU A 79 5.20 -4.27 -22.57
N GLY A 80 5.82 -5.34 -22.10
CA GLY A 80 7.17 -5.73 -22.44
C GLY A 80 8.25 -4.93 -21.70
N GLY A 81 7.92 -4.33 -20.58
CA GLY A 81 8.85 -3.61 -19.74
C GLY A 81 10.02 -4.49 -19.26
N ALA A 82 11.21 -3.93 -19.19
CA ALA A 82 12.39 -4.66 -18.77
C ALA A 82 12.25 -5.15 -17.30
N ARG A 83 12.70 -6.37 -17.04
CA ARG A 83 12.70 -6.91 -15.67
C ARG A 83 13.65 -6.09 -14.78
N PRO A 84 13.18 -5.60 -13.63
CA PRO A 84 14.05 -4.88 -12.70
C PRO A 84 15.07 -5.83 -12.08
N ALA A 85 16.29 -5.32 -11.85
CA ALA A 85 17.35 -6.06 -11.17
C ALA A 85 17.18 -6.07 -9.65
N ALA A 86 16.43 -5.11 -9.12
CA ALA A 86 16.11 -5.01 -7.70
C ALA A 86 14.71 -4.43 -7.51
N MET A 87 14.07 -4.84 -6.44
CA MET A 87 12.79 -4.30 -5.97
C MET A 87 12.90 -3.97 -4.48
N ALA A 88 12.34 -2.85 -4.08
CA ALA A 88 12.31 -2.42 -2.69
C ALA A 88 10.98 -1.75 -2.39
N GLY A 89 10.60 -1.70 -1.11
CA GLY A 89 9.38 -1.03 -0.68
C GLY A 89 9.49 -0.53 0.75
N HIS A 90 8.79 0.55 1.04
CA HIS A 90 8.69 1.08 2.38
C HIS A 90 7.48 0.49 3.10
N SER A 91 7.69 -0.13 4.29
CA SER A 91 6.61 -0.69 5.12
C SER A 91 5.70 -1.64 4.31
N LEU A 92 4.47 -1.23 4.00
CA LEU A 92 3.57 -1.98 3.12
C LEU A 92 4.16 -2.25 1.74
N GLY A 93 4.91 -1.32 1.18
CA GLY A 93 5.54 -1.46 -0.14
C GLY A 93 6.48 -2.65 -0.24
N GLU A 94 7.05 -3.13 0.87
CA GLU A 94 7.87 -4.35 0.91
C GLU A 94 7.06 -5.59 0.49
N TYR A 95 5.82 -5.71 0.95
CA TYR A 95 4.94 -6.80 0.52
C TYR A 95 4.63 -6.73 -0.98
N THR A 96 4.47 -5.52 -1.51
CA THR A 96 4.31 -5.32 -2.96
C THR A 96 5.56 -5.78 -3.71
N ALA A 97 6.75 -5.41 -3.23
CA ALA A 97 8.01 -5.85 -3.81
C ALA A 97 8.16 -7.37 -3.79
N LEU A 98 7.80 -8.03 -2.68
CA LEU A 98 7.84 -9.50 -2.54
C LEU A 98 6.89 -10.21 -3.52
N VAL A 99 5.68 -9.67 -3.70
CA VAL A 99 4.72 -10.21 -4.68
C VAL A 99 5.24 -10.04 -6.10
N CYS A 100 5.70 -8.84 -6.47
CA CYS A 100 6.22 -8.57 -7.80
C CYS A 100 7.52 -9.35 -8.11
N ALA A 101 8.31 -9.68 -7.09
CA ALA A 101 9.49 -10.54 -7.21
C ALA A 101 9.14 -12.05 -7.29
N GLY A 102 7.86 -12.42 -7.13
CA GLY A 102 7.43 -13.82 -7.15
C GLY A 102 7.71 -14.59 -5.85
N SER A 103 8.08 -13.89 -4.77
CA SER A 103 8.40 -14.50 -3.47
C SER A 103 7.16 -14.76 -2.61
N MET A 104 6.01 -14.15 -2.96
CA MET A 104 4.74 -14.29 -2.24
C MET A 104 3.58 -14.33 -3.23
N ALA A 105 2.61 -15.22 -3.01
CA ALA A 105 1.39 -15.26 -3.81
C ALA A 105 0.52 -14.03 -3.53
N PHE A 106 -0.04 -13.42 -4.57
CA PHE A 106 -0.77 -12.17 -4.45
C PHE A 106 -2.00 -12.27 -3.53
N ALA A 107 -2.81 -13.31 -3.69
CA ALA A 107 -4.01 -13.49 -2.87
C ALA A 107 -3.68 -13.67 -1.37
N ASP A 108 -2.57 -14.33 -1.06
CA ASP A 108 -2.11 -14.51 0.33
C ASP A 108 -1.56 -13.20 0.88
N ALA A 109 -0.80 -12.45 0.07
CA ALA A 109 -0.30 -11.13 0.44
C ALA A 109 -1.44 -10.15 0.75
N VAL A 110 -2.52 -10.17 -0.06
CA VAL A 110 -3.72 -9.32 0.14
C VAL A 110 -4.34 -9.59 1.52
N LYS A 111 -4.53 -10.87 1.89
CA LYS A 111 -5.07 -11.25 3.21
C LYS A 111 -4.13 -10.84 4.33
N LEU A 112 -2.84 -11.12 4.16
CA LEU A 112 -1.81 -10.81 5.15
C LEU A 112 -1.74 -9.31 5.46
N VAL A 113 -1.76 -8.44 4.44
CA VAL A 113 -1.71 -7.00 4.67
C VAL A 113 -3.03 -6.44 5.21
N ALA A 114 -4.17 -7.07 4.93
CA ALA A 114 -5.43 -6.74 5.56
C ALA A 114 -5.40 -7.07 7.07
N ASP A 115 -4.91 -8.24 7.46
CA ASP A 115 -4.69 -8.62 8.86
C ASP A 115 -3.68 -7.71 9.54
N ARG A 116 -2.57 -7.39 8.87
CA ARG A 116 -1.58 -6.41 9.36
C ARG A 116 -2.24 -5.07 9.64
N GLY A 117 -3.06 -4.57 8.71
CA GLY A 117 -3.82 -3.32 8.88
C GLY A 117 -4.75 -3.37 10.08
N ARG A 118 -5.44 -4.48 10.28
CA ARG A 118 -6.31 -4.72 11.42
C ARG A 118 -5.52 -4.70 12.73
N PHE A 119 -4.43 -5.45 12.83
CA PHE A 119 -3.58 -5.47 14.04
C PHE A 119 -3.00 -4.09 14.37
N MET A 120 -2.58 -3.33 13.37
CA MET A 120 -2.09 -1.95 13.58
C MET A 120 -3.21 -1.04 14.10
N GLN A 121 -4.44 -1.20 13.63
CA GLN A 121 -5.59 -0.41 14.09
C GLN A 121 -6.03 -0.81 15.51
N GLU A 122 -5.96 -2.10 15.83
CA GLU A 122 -6.31 -2.63 17.17
C GLU A 122 -5.25 -2.31 18.22
N ALA A 123 -3.99 -2.15 17.82
CA ALA A 123 -2.88 -1.86 18.74
C ALA A 123 -3.02 -0.50 19.44
N VAL A 124 -3.67 0.48 18.78
CA VAL A 124 -3.92 1.81 19.37
C VAL A 124 -5.37 2.21 19.07
N PRO A 125 -6.17 2.49 20.10
CA PRO A 125 -7.55 2.95 19.92
C PRO A 125 -7.60 4.22 19.07
N VAL A 126 -8.68 4.35 18.28
CA VAL A 126 -8.90 5.54 17.44
C VAL A 126 -8.89 6.80 18.30
N GLY A 127 -8.06 7.78 17.97
CA GLY A 127 -7.93 9.04 18.70
C GLY A 127 -7.02 8.99 19.93
N ALA A 128 -6.51 7.82 20.33
CA ALA A 128 -5.59 7.69 21.47
C ALA A 128 -4.11 7.82 21.08
N GLY A 129 -3.80 7.82 19.78
CA GLY A 129 -2.45 7.96 19.27
C GLY A 129 -2.44 8.47 17.82
N ALA A 130 -1.26 8.87 17.38
CA ALA A 130 -1.01 9.31 16.02
C ALA A 130 0.37 8.85 15.57
N MET A 131 0.58 8.85 14.26
CA MET A 131 1.88 8.57 13.64
C MET A 131 2.22 9.70 12.68
N ALA A 132 3.44 10.21 12.78
CA ALA A 132 3.94 11.23 11.87
C ALA A 132 5.33 10.86 11.36
N ALA A 133 5.58 11.14 10.07
CA ALA A 133 6.93 11.09 9.52
C ALA A 133 7.61 12.44 9.79
N ILE A 134 8.68 12.44 10.55
CA ILE A 134 9.49 13.63 10.83
C ILE A 134 10.60 13.70 9.78
N LEU A 135 10.70 14.84 9.11
CA LEU A 135 11.72 15.08 8.09
C LEU A 135 12.67 16.19 8.56
N GLY A 136 13.98 15.97 8.37
CA GLY A 136 14.99 16.98 8.58
C GLY A 136 15.40 17.23 10.04
N LEU A 137 15.04 16.33 10.96
CA LEU A 137 15.53 16.34 12.34
C LEU A 137 16.31 15.06 12.63
N ASP A 138 17.34 15.17 13.47
CA ASP A 138 18.10 14.03 13.96
C ASP A 138 17.31 13.23 15.01
N ASP A 139 17.52 11.91 15.06
CA ASP A 139 16.81 10.99 15.95
C ASP A 139 16.79 11.42 17.43
N PRO A 140 17.90 11.91 18.05
CA PRO A 140 17.87 12.38 19.43
C PRO A 140 16.87 13.52 19.66
N VAL A 141 16.79 14.47 18.71
CA VAL A 141 15.85 15.61 18.81
C VAL A 141 14.41 15.11 18.74
N VAL A 142 14.12 14.16 17.84
CA VAL A 142 12.77 13.56 17.72
C VAL A 142 12.40 12.82 19.01
N ILE A 143 13.32 12.07 19.60
CA ILE A 143 13.13 11.36 20.87
C ILE A 143 12.79 12.33 22.00
N ASP A 144 13.52 13.44 22.10
CA ASP A 144 13.29 14.44 23.15
C ASP A 144 11.96 15.16 22.97
N LEU A 145 11.60 15.51 21.73
CA LEU A 145 10.27 16.06 21.41
C LEU A 145 9.12 15.09 21.77
N CYS A 146 9.30 13.79 21.49
CA CYS A 146 8.33 12.78 21.89
C CYS A 146 8.17 12.68 23.41
N ARG A 147 9.27 12.74 24.17
CA ARG A 147 9.24 12.73 25.63
C ARG A 147 8.53 13.98 26.18
N GLU A 148 8.84 15.14 25.67
CA GLU A 148 8.21 16.41 26.06
C GLU A 148 6.69 16.37 25.78
N ALA A 149 6.28 15.93 24.59
CA ALA A 149 4.89 15.82 24.20
C ALA A 149 4.10 14.78 25.03
N ALA A 150 4.75 13.74 25.51
CA ALA A 150 4.16 12.72 26.37
C ALA A 150 3.97 13.17 27.81
N GLY A 151 4.50 14.34 28.21
CA GLY A 151 4.37 14.88 29.55
C GLY A 151 5.42 14.37 30.55
N GLY A 152 6.55 13.89 30.07
CA GLY A 152 7.68 13.39 30.87
C GLY A 152 7.64 11.90 31.09
#